data_b7b879ddd89679cb7966a983111eae77
#
_entry.id   b7b879ddd89679cb7966a983111eae77
#
_cell.length_a   1.000
_cell.length_b   1.000
_cell.length_c   1.000
_cell.angle_alpha   90.00
_cell.angle_beta   90.00
_cell.angle_gamma   90.00
#
_symmetry.space_group_name_H-M   'P 1'
#
loop_
_entity.id
_entity.type
_entity.pdbx_description
1 polymer ?
#
loop_
_entity_poly.entity_id
_entity_poly.type
_entity_poly.pdbx_seq_one_letter_code
_entity_poly.pdbx_strand_id
1 'polypeptide(L)'
;MTPDLLSSLSLSTPELILAIGALALLMVGAYSRSNNTTTVTGLAVAVLVIAGLWLAFSGGEGSAYGSAFVQDSFGRFMKMLALIGSAVTLVMSMRFARQEHFDKFEYPVLIVLCTLGMMLMISANGMIGLYLGLELQSLAIYVLAAINRDNVRSTEAGLKYFVLGALSSGMLLYGISLVYGYTGNTGFHEIATALGSGERQLGLVFGLVFVLAGLAFKISAVPFHMWTPDVYEGAPTPITAFLAAAPKMAAMALIVRVTMGAFKPIAADWQQIVVFISIASMALGAFAAIGQTNIKRLMAYSSIGHMGYALVGLAANSQAGVRGLAIYMLIYLVMTLGTFAFILAMRRKEGNVEQIGDLAGLASTNPIMATILTILMFSLAGIPPLAGFWGKWYVFLAAINAHLYALAIIGVLASVVGAYYYLRIIKIMWFDEPVGGFVPMASELRLVLGVSGAFVLFYVLIGGPIGSYAEAAAKTFF
;
A
#
# COMPACT_ATOMS: atom_id res chain seq x y z
N MET A 1 -29.29 24.65 -1.38
CA MET A 1 -28.16 23.98 -2.01
C MET A 1 -28.43 23.84 -3.49
N THR A 2 -27.50 24.23 -4.35
CA THR A 2 -27.62 24.02 -5.80
C THR A 2 -27.63 22.50 -6.10
N PRO A 3 -28.31 22.02 -7.15
CA PRO A 3 -28.30 20.62 -7.54
C PRO A 3 -26.89 20.04 -7.67
N ASP A 4 -25.93 20.84 -8.18
CA ASP A 4 -24.53 20.45 -8.33
C ASP A 4 -23.81 20.20 -6.99
N LEU A 5 -24.16 20.93 -5.94
CA LEU A 5 -23.54 20.71 -4.62
C LEU A 5 -24.03 19.41 -3.98
N LEU A 6 -25.33 19.09 -4.11
CA LEU A 6 -25.89 17.84 -3.58
C LEU A 6 -25.33 16.61 -4.29
N SER A 7 -25.18 16.67 -5.60
CA SER A 7 -24.53 15.59 -6.38
C SER A 7 -23.06 15.41 -6.00
N SER A 8 -22.32 16.51 -5.85
CA SER A 8 -20.92 16.48 -5.39
C SER A 8 -20.77 15.89 -4.00
N LEU A 9 -21.64 16.25 -3.06
CA LEU A 9 -21.64 15.68 -1.70
C LEU A 9 -21.99 14.19 -1.71
N SER A 10 -22.90 13.75 -2.58
CA SER A 10 -23.25 12.32 -2.67
C SER A 10 -22.11 11.46 -3.17
N LEU A 11 -21.31 11.96 -4.14
CA LEU A 11 -20.14 11.27 -4.66
C LEU A 11 -19.00 11.17 -3.64
N SER A 12 -18.82 12.19 -2.80
CA SER A 12 -17.78 12.25 -1.76
C SER A 12 -18.26 11.78 -0.37
N THR A 13 -19.44 11.17 -0.26
CA THR A 13 -19.97 10.70 1.03
C THR A 13 -19.02 9.78 1.80
N PRO A 14 -18.30 8.83 1.20
CA PRO A 14 -17.36 8.01 1.95
C PRO A 14 -16.25 8.83 2.64
N GLU A 15 -15.72 9.84 1.97
CA GLU A 15 -14.72 10.76 2.52
C GLU A 15 -15.32 11.63 3.63
N LEU A 16 -16.55 12.08 3.47
CA LEU A 16 -17.26 12.84 4.51
C LEU A 16 -17.53 11.99 5.76
N ILE A 17 -17.89 10.71 5.60
CA ILE A 17 -18.04 9.77 6.72
C ILE A 17 -16.73 9.67 7.49
N LEU A 18 -15.59 9.54 6.80
CA LEU A 18 -14.28 9.47 7.44
C LEU A 18 -13.91 10.79 8.13
N ALA A 19 -14.15 11.93 7.49
CA ALA A 19 -13.82 13.24 8.03
C ALA A 19 -14.63 13.54 9.31
N ILE A 20 -15.95 13.40 9.24
CA ILE A 20 -16.84 13.61 10.39
C ILE A 20 -16.56 12.56 11.47
N GLY A 21 -16.35 11.31 11.06
CA GLY A 21 -16.00 10.21 11.96
C GLY A 21 -14.71 10.48 12.72
N ALA A 22 -13.65 10.95 12.06
CA ALA A 22 -12.38 11.30 12.71
C ALA A 22 -12.54 12.40 13.74
N LEU A 23 -13.29 13.47 13.43
CA LEU A 23 -13.59 14.56 14.36
C LEU A 23 -14.42 14.06 15.57
N ALA A 24 -15.43 13.23 15.33
CA ALA A 24 -16.22 12.64 16.40
C ALA A 24 -15.40 11.73 17.30
N LEU A 25 -14.53 10.88 16.72
CA LEU A 25 -13.62 10.01 17.46
C LEU A 25 -12.63 10.81 18.31
N LEU A 26 -12.09 11.91 17.79
CA LEU A 26 -11.23 12.82 18.53
C LEU A 26 -11.94 13.40 19.75
N MET A 27 -13.19 13.86 19.60
CA MET A 27 -13.99 14.38 20.69
C MET A 27 -14.29 13.29 21.74
N VAL A 28 -14.72 12.10 21.31
CA VAL A 28 -14.97 10.97 22.21
C VAL A 28 -13.70 10.60 22.99
N GLY A 29 -12.55 10.55 22.32
CA GLY A 29 -11.27 10.25 22.95
C GLY A 29 -10.84 11.32 23.97
N ALA A 30 -10.94 12.61 23.61
CA ALA A 30 -10.46 13.72 24.43
C ALA A 30 -11.33 13.96 25.69
N TYR A 31 -12.65 13.80 25.58
CA TYR A 31 -13.57 14.06 26.70
C TYR A 31 -13.86 12.84 27.58
N SER A 32 -13.41 11.67 27.20
CA SER A 32 -13.58 10.49 28.03
C SER A 32 -12.62 10.47 29.23
N ARG A 33 -13.18 10.18 30.42
CA ARG A 33 -12.41 10.15 31.69
C ARG A 33 -11.64 8.83 31.91
N SER A 34 -11.86 7.82 31.12
CA SER A 34 -11.20 6.50 31.23
C SER A 34 -10.31 6.23 30.02
N ASN A 35 -9.33 5.33 30.19
CA ASN A 35 -8.56 4.83 29.02
C ASN A 35 -9.49 3.98 28.13
N ASN A 36 -10.08 4.61 27.13
CA ASN A 36 -11.08 4.02 26.21
C ASN A 36 -10.56 3.81 24.79
N THR A 37 -9.26 3.69 24.65
CA THR A 37 -8.62 3.39 23.34
C THR A 37 -9.30 2.25 22.61
N THR A 38 -9.73 1.20 23.32
CA THR A 38 -10.47 0.09 22.70
C THR A 38 -11.79 0.50 22.10
N THR A 39 -12.57 1.33 22.83
CA THR A 39 -13.84 1.83 22.33
C THR A 39 -13.63 2.72 21.13
N VAL A 40 -12.66 3.65 21.19
CA VAL A 40 -12.31 4.52 20.05
C VAL A 40 -11.83 3.71 18.86
N THR A 41 -11.03 2.65 19.08
CA THR A 41 -10.59 1.76 17.99
C THR A 41 -11.77 0.99 17.39
N GLY A 42 -12.69 0.48 18.20
CA GLY A 42 -13.90 -0.19 17.71
C GLY A 42 -14.79 0.74 16.88
N LEU A 43 -14.98 1.99 17.34
CA LEU A 43 -15.70 3.01 16.60
C LEU A 43 -14.97 3.42 15.30
N ALA A 44 -13.64 3.52 15.32
CA ALA A 44 -12.85 3.79 14.13
C ALA A 44 -13.00 2.69 13.06
N VAL A 45 -12.96 1.42 13.48
CA VAL A 45 -13.27 0.30 12.58
C VAL A 45 -14.69 0.40 12.03
N ALA A 46 -15.67 0.75 12.87
CA ALA A 46 -17.05 0.94 12.41
C ALA A 46 -17.17 2.06 11.37
N VAL A 47 -16.49 3.19 11.57
CA VAL A 47 -16.46 4.31 10.61
C VAL A 47 -15.86 3.87 9.27
N LEU A 48 -14.74 3.12 9.29
CA LEU A 48 -14.12 2.58 8.07
C LEU A 48 -15.03 1.59 7.34
N VAL A 49 -15.72 0.71 8.09
CA VAL A 49 -16.65 -0.27 7.53
C VAL A 49 -17.88 0.44 6.93
N ILE A 50 -18.45 1.43 7.61
CA ILE A 50 -19.59 2.20 7.10
C ILE A 50 -19.23 2.93 5.81
N ALA A 51 -18.05 3.57 5.75
CA ALA A 51 -17.53 4.19 4.53
C ALA A 51 -17.36 3.18 3.39
N GLY A 52 -16.83 1.98 3.69
CA GLY A 52 -16.67 0.89 2.73
C GLY A 52 -18.00 0.32 2.23
N LEU A 53 -18.97 0.11 3.11
CA LEU A 53 -20.32 -0.33 2.72
C LEU A 53 -21.01 0.71 1.86
N TRP A 54 -20.92 1.99 2.24
CA TRP A 54 -21.46 3.07 1.40
C TRP A 54 -20.83 3.04 0.00
N LEU A 55 -19.50 2.95 -0.07
CA LEU A 55 -18.75 2.88 -1.33
C LEU A 55 -19.16 1.67 -2.18
N ALA A 56 -19.44 0.52 -1.56
CA ALA A 56 -19.85 -0.71 -2.24
C ALA A 56 -21.28 -0.62 -2.83
N PHE A 57 -22.22 0.00 -2.10
CA PHE A 57 -23.63 0.02 -2.46
C PHE A 57 -24.09 1.30 -3.15
N SER A 58 -23.38 2.44 -2.99
CA SER A 58 -23.67 3.68 -3.70
C SER A 58 -23.12 3.63 -5.12
N GLY A 59 -23.90 3.25 -6.11
CA GLY A 59 -23.48 3.04 -7.50
C GLY A 59 -23.06 4.29 -8.29
N GLY A 60 -22.91 5.48 -7.68
CA GLY A 60 -22.61 6.74 -8.37
C GLY A 60 -21.17 6.77 -8.95
N GLU A 61 -21.06 7.09 -10.23
CA GLU A 61 -19.81 7.48 -10.89
C GLU A 61 -19.96 8.90 -11.43
N GLY A 62 -18.86 9.66 -11.44
CA GLY A 62 -18.86 11.02 -11.95
C GLY A 62 -17.74 11.88 -11.39
N SER A 63 -17.76 13.15 -11.77
CA SER A 63 -16.89 14.19 -11.24
C SER A 63 -17.64 15.16 -10.34
N ALA A 64 -16.92 15.71 -9.37
CA ALA A 64 -17.44 16.64 -8.39
C ALA A 64 -16.47 17.82 -8.19
N TYR A 65 -16.99 18.89 -7.59
CA TYR A 65 -16.20 20.07 -7.22
C TYR A 65 -15.43 20.68 -8.41
N GLY A 66 -16.14 20.94 -9.51
CA GLY A 66 -15.52 21.49 -10.71
C GLY A 66 -14.49 20.55 -11.34
N SER A 67 -14.76 19.26 -11.34
CA SER A 67 -13.91 18.18 -11.83
C SER A 67 -12.62 17.95 -11.03
N ALA A 68 -12.44 18.54 -9.85
CA ALA A 68 -11.28 18.31 -9.00
C ALA A 68 -11.28 16.93 -8.32
N PHE A 69 -12.45 16.32 -8.19
CA PHE A 69 -12.68 15.01 -7.59
C PHE A 69 -13.38 14.09 -8.57
N VAL A 70 -12.92 12.84 -8.69
CA VAL A 70 -13.56 11.84 -9.55
C VAL A 70 -13.86 10.57 -8.76
N GLN A 71 -15.07 10.03 -8.96
CA GLN A 71 -15.50 8.73 -8.49
C GLN A 71 -15.75 7.84 -9.71
N ASP A 72 -14.91 6.85 -9.89
CA ASP A 72 -14.96 5.89 -10.99
C ASP A 72 -14.73 4.46 -10.50
N SER A 73 -14.88 3.47 -11.36
CA SER A 73 -14.68 2.07 -11.03
C SER A 73 -13.26 1.77 -10.54
N PHE A 74 -12.22 2.43 -11.09
CA PHE A 74 -10.84 2.28 -10.63
C PHE A 74 -10.67 2.86 -9.21
N GLY A 75 -11.13 4.07 -8.99
CA GLY A 75 -11.09 4.72 -7.68
C GLY A 75 -11.83 3.90 -6.62
N ARG A 76 -13.03 3.38 -6.96
CA ARG A 76 -13.83 2.53 -6.08
C ARG A 76 -13.06 1.26 -5.68
N PHE A 77 -12.45 0.57 -6.64
CA PHE A 77 -11.66 -0.63 -6.38
C PHE A 77 -10.48 -0.34 -5.43
N MET A 78 -9.68 0.68 -5.71
CA MET A 78 -8.49 1.02 -4.92
C MET A 78 -8.84 1.59 -3.54
N LYS A 79 -9.91 2.39 -3.42
CA LYS A 79 -10.42 2.87 -2.13
C LYS A 79 -10.88 1.72 -1.24
N MET A 80 -11.55 0.72 -1.82
CA MET A 80 -11.97 -0.47 -1.06
C MET A 80 -10.76 -1.20 -0.48
N LEU A 81 -9.67 -1.35 -1.25
CA LEU A 81 -8.43 -1.96 -0.75
C LEU A 81 -7.82 -1.13 0.40
N ALA A 82 -7.80 0.20 0.28
CA ALA A 82 -7.27 1.07 1.33
C ALA A 82 -8.11 0.98 2.62
N LEU A 83 -9.44 0.97 2.51
CA LEU A 83 -10.35 0.83 3.66
C LEU A 83 -10.20 -0.53 4.35
N ILE A 84 -10.14 -1.62 3.58
CA ILE A 84 -9.92 -2.97 4.12
C ILE A 84 -8.56 -3.05 4.82
N GLY A 85 -7.49 -2.55 4.18
CA GLY A 85 -6.15 -2.53 4.77
C GLY A 85 -6.10 -1.78 6.10
N SER A 86 -6.74 -0.61 6.17
CA SER A 86 -6.82 0.22 7.38
C SER A 86 -7.63 -0.45 8.48
N ALA A 87 -8.83 -0.97 8.16
CA ALA A 87 -9.69 -1.63 9.14
C ALA A 87 -9.05 -2.89 9.73
N VAL A 88 -8.49 -3.76 8.87
CA VAL A 88 -7.82 -4.99 9.33
C VAL A 88 -6.61 -4.66 10.19
N THR A 89 -5.82 -3.66 9.83
CA THR A 89 -4.67 -3.24 10.63
C THR A 89 -5.10 -2.73 12.01
N LEU A 90 -6.16 -1.94 12.11
CA LEU A 90 -6.70 -1.50 13.40
C LEU A 90 -7.11 -2.69 14.27
N VAL A 91 -7.81 -3.67 13.68
CA VAL A 91 -8.22 -4.88 14.41
C VAL A 91 -7.01 -5.65 14.92
N MET A 92 -5.98 -5.86 14.09
CA MET A 92 -4.74 -6.55 14.48
C MET A 92 -3.95 -5.83 15.57
N SER A 93 -4.07 -4.51 15.66
CA SER A 93 -3.26 -3.67 16.54
C SER A 93 -3.75 -3.61 17.98
N MET A 94 -5.03 -3.89 18.25
CA MET A 94 -5.68 -3.61 19.56
C MET A 94 -4.97 -4.22 20.75
N ARG A 95 -4.61 -5.48 20.67
CA ARG A 95 -3.92 -6.18 21.77
C ARG A 95 -2.46 -5.77 21.86
N PHE A 96 -1.80 -5.63 20.74
CA PHE A 96 -0.39 -5.25 20.65
C PHE A 96 -0.15 -3.84 21.26
N ALA A 97 -0.99 -2.86 20.91
CA ALA A 97 -0.87 -1.50 21.42
C ALA A 97 -0.92 -1.42 22.95
N ARG A 98 -1.80 -2.22 23.57
CA ARG A 98 -1.88 -2.33 25.03
C ARG A 98 -0.64 -2.97 25.64
N GLN A 99 -0.13 -4.03 25.03
CA GLN A 99 1.02 -4.78 25.52
C GLN A 99 2.32 -3.97 25.44
N GLU A 100 2.45 -3.11 24.44
CA GLU A 100 3.62 -2.24 24.22
C GLU A 100 3.41 -0.80 24.72
N HIS A 101 2.35 -0.55 25.51
CA HIS A 101 2.08 0.70 26.22
C HIS A 101 1.97 1.96 25.33
N PHE A 102 1.54 1.82 24.07
CA PHE A 102 1.20 2.96 23.22
C PHE A 102 -0.30 3.03 22.87
N ASP A 103 -1.15 2.47 23.72
CA ASP A 103 -2.60 2.43 23.60
C ASP A 103 -3.25 3.80 23.85
N LYS A 104 -2.98 4.75 22.96
CA LYS A 104 -3.51 6.10 22.96
C LYS A 104 -4.69 6.22 22.02
N PHE A 105 -5.71 7.00 22.39
CA PHE A 105 -6.91 7.20 21.56
C PHE A 105 -6.59 7.92 20.25
N GLU A 106 -5.48 8.68 20.18
CA GLU A 106 -5.01 9.34 18.96
C GLU A 106 -4.59 8.35 17.87
N TYR A 107 -4.14 7.15 18.26
CA TYR A 107 -3.71 6.13 17.31
C TYR A 107 -4.78 5.77 16.27
N PRO A 108 -6.01 5.31 16.64
CA PRO A 108 -7.05 5.01 15.67
C PRO A 108 -7.56 6.25 14.93
N VAL A 109 -7.56 7.44 15.55
CA VAL A 109 -7.94 8.70 14.90
C VAL A 109 -6.97 9.02 13.75
N LEU A 110 -5.66 8.91 13.99
CA LEU A 110 -4.63 9.12 12.97
C LEU A 110 -4.74 8.12 11.81
N ILE A 111 -5.10 6.85 12.08
CA ILE A 111 -5.36 5.87 11.01
C ILE A 111 -6.55 6.30 10.15
N VAL A 112 -7.65 6.78 10.74
CA VAL A 112 -8.82 7.27 10.00
C VAL A 112 -8.48 8.50 9.17
N LEU A 113 -7.74 9.48 9.73
CA LEU A 113 -7.27 10.66 9.01
C LEU A 113 -6.32 10.30 7.86
N CYS A 114 -5.41 9.36 8.10
CA CYS A 114 -4.54 8.84 7.05
C CYS A 114 -5.36 8.18 5.92
N THR A 115 -6.38 7.40 6.28
CA THR A 115 -7.27 6.75 5.30
C THR A 115 -8.09 7.77 4.53
N LEU A 116 -8.55 8.84 5.16
CA LEU A 116 -9.18 9.98 4.49
C LEU A 116 -8.23 10.59 3.43
N GLY A 117 -6.97 10.84 3.80
CA GLY A 117 -5.96 11.32 2.86
C GLY A 117 -5.76 10.38 1.67
N MET A 118 -5.71 9.06 1.93
CA MET A 118 -5.64 8.05 0.88
C MET A 118 -6.83 8.10 -0.07
N MET A 119 -8.05 8.22 0.44
CA MET A 119 -9.25 8.27 -0.38
C MET A 119 -9.32 9.54 -1.22
N LEU A 120 -8.92 10.69 -0.65
CA LEU A 120 -8.84 11.95 -1.38
C LEU A 120 -7.82 11.89 -2.52
N MET A 121 -6.63 11.34 -2.29
CA MET A 121 -5.63 11.23 -3.35
C MET A 121 -6.01 10.22 -4.43
N ILE A 122 -6.72 9.13 -4.12
CA ILE A 122 -7.23 8.19 -5.12
C ILE A 122 -8.26 8.87 -6.04
N SER A 123 -9.07 9.77 -5.51
CA SER A 123 -10.07 10.51 -6.26
C SER A 123 -9.58 11.84 -6.83
N ALA A 124 -8.34 12.23 -6.57
CA ALA A 124 -7.80 13.47 -7.11
C ALA A 124 -7.77 13.45 -8.64
N ASN A 125 -8.33 14.48 -9.26
CA ASN A 125 -8.29 14.69 -10.70
C ASN A 125 -7.53 15.96 -11.08
N GLY A 126 -6.61 16.35 -10.20
CA GLY A 126 -5.72 17.49 -10.39
C GLY A 126 -4.55 17.46 -9.41
N MET A 127 -3.49 18.18 -9.75
CA MET A 127 -2.22 18.19 -9.02
C MET A 127 -2.35 18.74 -7.59
N ILE A 128 -3.23 19.71 -7.34
CA ILE A 128 -3.44 20.28 -6.01
C ILE A 128 -4.16 19.28 -5.09
N GLY A 129 -5.24 18.65 -5.58
CA GLY A 129 -5.96 17.63 -4.83
C GLY A 129 -5.10 16.41 -4.50
N LEU A 130 -4.28 15.98 -5.47
CA LEU A 130 -3.25 14.96 -5.31
C LEU A 130 -2.31 15.30 -4.15
N TYR A 131 -1.73 16.50 -4.17
CA TYR A 131 -0.75 16.93 -3.17
C TYR A 131 -1.36 17.02 -1.78
N LEU A 132 -2.53 17.65 -1.64
CA LEU A 132 -3.20 17.79 -0.35
C LEU A 132 -3.61 16.44 0.26
N GLY A 133 -4.15 15.51 -0.55
CA GLY A 133 -4.49 14.17 -0.08
C GLY A 133 -3.25 13.39 0.37
N LEU A 134 -2.15 13.51 -0.39
CA LEU A 134 -0.88 12.88 -0.06
C LEU A 134 -0.27 13.46 1.22
N GLU A 135 -0.35 14.77 1.46
CA GLU A 135 0.15 15.40 2.68
C GLU A 135 -0.68 15.02 3.90
N LEU A 136 -2.01 14.99 3.80
CA LEU A 136 -2.87 14.55 4.88
C LEU A 136 -2.53 13.12 5.33
N GLN A 137 -2.36 12.22 4.36
CA GLN A 137 -1.89 10.86 4.64
C GLN A 137 -0.52 10.87 5.32
N SER A 138 0.43 11.63 4.79
CA SER A 138 1.84 11.58 5.17
C SER A 138 2.08 12.12 6.58
N LEU A 139 1.48 13.26 6.93
CA LEU A 139 1.60 13.85 8.26
C LEU A 139 1.07 12.90 9.34
N ALA A 140 -0.07 12.25 9.09
CA ALA A 140 -0.60 11.25 10.02
C ALA A 140 0.36 10.06 10.21
N ILE A 141 0.94 9.54 9.12
CA ILE A 141 1.85 8.39 9.19
C ILE A 141 3.18 8.73 9.86
N TYR A 142 3.72 9.94 9.69
CA TYR A 142 4.96 10.35 10.38
C TYR A 142 4.79 10.28 11.90
N VAL A 143 3.67 10.76 12.42
CA VAL A 143 3.33 10.68 13.84
C VAL A 143 3.12 9.22 14.27
N LEU A 144 2.43 8.42 13.45
CA LEU A 144 2.22 7.00 13.74
C LEU A 144 3.53 6.22 13.84
N ALA A 145 4.51 6.47 12.97
CA ALA A 145 5.81 5.81 13.01
C ALA A 145 6.57 6.08 14.32
N ALA A 146 6.40 7.29 14.90
CA ALA A 146 7.00 7.72 16.15
C ALA A 146 6.08 7.57 17.37
N ILE A 147 4.94 6.88 17.28
CA ILE A 147 3.90 6.91 18.32
C ILE A 147 4.37 6.32 19.66
N ASN A 148 5.28 5.35 19.63
CA ASN A 148 5.96 4.84 20.81
C ASN A 148 7.19 5.72 21.12
N ARG A 149 6.93 6.93 21.60
CA ARG A 149 7.94 7.99 21.81
C ARG A 149 9.04 7.62 22.80
N ASP A 150 8.77 6.70 23.72
CA ASP A 150 9.73 6.25 24.73
C ASP A 150 10.66 5.15 24.18
N ASN A 151 10.42 4.68 22.96
CA ASN A 151 11.27 3.74 22.25
C ASN A 151 12.14 4.49 21.21
N VAL A 152 13.45 4.48 21.42
CA VAL A 152 14.45 5.18 20.58
C VAL A 152 14.33 4.76 19.10
N ARG A 153 14.10 3.46 18.82
CA ARG A 153 13.95 2.97 17.44
C ARG A 153 12.70 3.55 16.75
N SER A 154 11.59 3.64 17.48
CA SER A 154 10.35 4.23 16.94
C SER A 154 10.51 5.73 16.66
N THR A 155 11.16 6.46 17.57
CA THR A 155 11.41 7.89 17.41
C THR A 155 12.38 8.14 16.24
N GLU A 156 13.45 7.36 16.12
CA GLU A 156 14.39 7.42 15.00
C GLU A 156 13.69 7.12 13.66
N ALA A 157 12.86 6.07 13.61
CA ALA A 157 12.08 5.71 12.43
C ALA A 157 11.15 6.85 11.98
N GLY A 158 10.43 7.45 12.93
CA GLY A 158 9.55 8.59 12.64
C GLY A 158 10.32 9.81 12.15
N LEU A 159 11.47 10.13 12.76
CA LEU A 159 12.32 11.25 12.33
C LEU A 159 12.90 11.03 10.93
N LYS A 160 13.46 9.85 10.64
CA LYS A 160 13.95 9.50 9.31
C LYS A 160 12.84 9.61 8.26
N TYR A 161 11.66 9.08 8.59
CA TYR A 161 10.54 9.11 7.67
C TYR A 161 10.04 10.53 7.40
N PHE A 162 9.95 11.36 8.44
CA PHE A 162 9.55 12.77 8.33
C PHE A 162 10.53 13.57 7.47
N VAL A 163 11.85 13.51 7.78
CA VAL A 163 12.85 14.29 7.06
C VAL A 163 12.94 13.91 5.58
N LEU A 164 13.03 12.61 5.29
CA LEU A 164 13.10 12.12 3.91
C LEU A 164 11.76 12.32 3.17
N GLY A 165 10.65 12.20 3.89
CA GLY A 165 9.32 12.42 3.34
C GLY A 165 9.06 13.88 3.00
N ALA A 166 9.49 14.82 3.86
CA ALA A 166 9.40 16.26 3.59
C ALA A 166 10.23 16.67 2.37
N LEU A 167 11.44 16.10 2.23
CA LEU A 167 12.26 16.31 1.03
C LEU A 167 11.55 15.78 -0.24
N SER A 168 11.01 14.58 -0.17
CA SER A 168 10.26 13.97 -1.29
C SER A 168 9.02 14.79 -1.67
N SER A 169 8.31 15.28 -0.67
CA SER A 169 7.13 16.15 -0.84
C SER A 169 7.50 17.49 -1.48
N GLY A 170 8.63 18.07 -1.08
CA GLY A 170 9.19 19.26 -1.73
C GLY A 170 9.54 19.02 -3.20
N MET A 171 10.15 17.87 -3.53
CA MET A 171 10.42 17.48 -4.92
C MET A 171 9.13 17.32 -5.73
N LEU A 172 8.10 16.67 -5.16
CA LEU A 172 6.80 16.52 -5.79
C LEU A 172 6.16 17.88 -6.08
N LEU A 173 6.14 18.76 -5.10
CA LEU A 173 5.56 20.11 -5.23
C LEU A 173 6.31 20.93 -6.27
N TYR A 174 7.64 20.84 -6.31
CA TYR A 174 8.45 21.49 -7.33
C TYR A 174 8.14 20.96 -8.73
N GLY A 175 7.98 19.63 -8.87
CA GLY A 175 7.52 19.00 -10.11
C GLY A 175 6.15 19.51 -10.56
N ILE A 176 5.19 19.59 -9.64
CA ILE A 176 3.85 20.16 -9.89
C ILE A 176 3.95 21.62 -10.35
N SER A 177 4.82 22.43 -9.71
CA SER A 177 5.06 23.82 -10.08
C SER A 177 5.61 23.95 -11.51
N LEU A 178 6.55 23.06 -11.91
CA LEU A 178 7.06 23.04 -13.28
C LEU A 178 5.96 22.65 -14.27
N VAL A 179 5.18 21.60 -13.99
CA VAL A 179 4.05 21.21 -14.85
C VAL A 179 3.08 22.37 -15.02
N TYR A 180 2.72 23.06 -13.94
CA TYR A 180 1.86 24.24 -14.00
C TYR A 180 2.51 25.38 -14.81
N GLY A 181 3.79 25.66 -14.58
CA GLY A 181 4.51 26.73 -15.29
C GLY A 181 4.54 26.55 -16.80
N TYR A 182 4.60 25.29 -17.27
CA TYR A 182 4.65 25.00 -18.72
C TYR A 182 3.28 24.73 -19.36
N THR A 183 2.26 24.34 -18.57
CA THR A 183 0.92 24.03 -19.12
C THR A 183 -0.13 25.08 -18.75
N GLY A 184 0.11 25.90 -17.73
CA GLY A 184 -0.85 26.85 -17.18
C GLY A 184 -2.02 26.20 -16.44
N ASN A 185 -1.99 24.86 -16.23
CA ASN A 185 -3.12 24.09 -15.73
C ASN A 185 -2.72 23.19 -14.54
N THR A 186 -3.70 22.90 -13.66
CA THR A 186 -3.54 21.97 -12.54
C THR A 186 -4.42 20.73 -12.66
N GLY A 187 -5.48 20.76 -13.45
CA GLY A 187 -6.36 19.63 -13.70
C GLY A 187 -5.73 18.62 -14.66
N PHE A 188 -5.98 17.35 -14.47
CA PHE A 188 -5.33 16.29 -15.25
C PHE A 188 -5.75 16.30 -16.72
N HIS A 189 -7.03 16.57 -17.00
CA HIS A 189 -7.56 16.65 -18.36
C HIS A 189 -6.97 17.85 -19.12
N GLU A 190 -6.90 19.00 -18.48
CA GLU A 190 -6.36 20.23 -19.04
C GLU A 190 -4.85 20.10 -19.31
N ILE A 191 -4.11 19.48 -18.38
CA ILE A 191 -2.69 19.15 -18.58
C ILE A 191 -2.53 18.22 -19.78
N ALA A 192 -3.32 17.14 -19.88
CA ALA A 192 -3.24 16.23 -21.00
C ALA A 192 -3.55 16.91 -22.34
N THR A 193 -4.53 17.82 -22.37
CA THR A 193 -4.87 18.60 -23.57
C THR A 193 -3.72 19.53 -24.00
N ALA A 194 -3.11 20.24 -23.03
CA ALA A 194 -1.95 21.10 -23.30
C ALA A 194 -0.75 20.30 -23.82
N LEU A 195 -0.52 19.09 -23.30
CA LEU A 195 0.55 18.19 -23.73
C LEU A 195 0.32 17.60 -25.14
N GLY A 196 -0.95 17.37 -25.51
CA GLY A 196 -1.30 16.82 -26.83
C GLY A 196 -1.18 17.84 -27.98
N SER A 197 -1.23 19.14 -27.67
CA SER A 197 -1.22 20.22 -28.67
C SER A 197 0.08 21.03 -28.71
N GLY A 198 0.97 20.85 -27.70
CA GLY A 198 2.18 21.63 -27.56
C GLY A 198 3.45 20.96 -28.06
N GLU A 199 4.51 21.75 -28.29
CA GLU A 199 5.84 21.21 -28.51
C GLU A 199 6.39 20.60 -27.21
N ARG A 200 7.18 19.52 -27.35
CA ARG A 200 7.84 18.86 -26.22
C ARG A 200 8.87 19.81 -25.59
N GLN A 201 8.56 20.33 -24.41
CA GLN A 201 9.44 21.24 -23.69
C GLN A 201 10.23 20.48 -22.62
N LEU A 202 11.55 20.67 -22.58
CA LEU A 202 12.45 19.97 -21.65
C LEU A 202 12.07 20.20 -20.17
N GLY A 203 11.66 21.44 -19.81
CA GLY A 203 11.25 21.75 -18.45
C GLY A 203 10.01 20.98 -17.96
N LEU A 204 9.11 20.65 -18.87
CA LEU A 204 7.96 19.79 -18.57
C LEU A 204 8.38 18.34 -18.27
N VAL A 205 9.38 17.83 -19.02
CA VAL A 205 9.94 16.49 -18.74
C VAL A 205 10.61 16.47 -17.34
N PHE A 206 11.31 17.53 -16.96
CA PHE A 206 11.81 17.68 -15.57
C PHE A 206 10.67 17.70 -14.56
N GLY A 207 9.57 18.40 -14.84
CA GLY A 207 8.38 18.41 -14.00
C GLY A 207 7.83 16.99 -13.80
N LEU A 208 7.68 16.21 -14.88
CA LEU A 208 7.28 14.80 -14.83
C LEU A 208 8.22 13.96 -13.97
N VAL A 209 9.54 14.09 -14.17
CA VAL A 209 10.55 13.33 -13.40
C VAL A 209 10.41 13.62 -11.90
N PHE A 210 10.27 14.89 -11.50
CA PHE A 210 10.10 15.27 -10.09
C PHE A 210 8.77 14.75 -9.51
N VAL A 211 7.69 14.81 -10.26
CA VAL A 211 6.40 14.25 -9.85
C VAL A 211 6.53 12.73 -9.63
N LEU A 212 7.10 12.00 -10.59
CA LEU A 212 7.30 10.57 -10.46
C LEU A 212 8.30 10.20 -9.35
N ALA A 213 9.32 11.01 -9.10
CA ALA A 213 10.26 10.82 -7.98
C ALA A 213 9.54 10.90 -6.62
N GLY A 214 8.69 11.91 -6.42
CA GLY A 214 7.88 12.04 -5.21
C GLY A 214 6.91 10.89 -5.01
N LEU A 215 6.25 10.44 -6.08
CA LEU A 215 5.35 9.29 -6.04
C LEU A 215 6.10 7.95 -5.85
N ALA A 216 7.27 7.79 -6.45
CA ALA A 216 8.14 6.62 -6.26
C ALA A 216 8.59 6.48 -4.79
N PHE A 217 8.87 7.58 -4.10
CA PHE A 217 9.14 7.57 -2.67
C PHE A 217 7.98 6.95 -1.88
N LYS A 218 6.72 7.30 -2.19
CA LYS A 218 5.53 6.82 -1.47
C LYS A 218 5.29 5.32 -1.64
N ILE A 219 5.62 4.75 -2.80
CA ILE A 219 5.56 3.29 -3.01
C ILE A 219 6.84 2.57 -2.59
N SER A 220 7.84 3.27 -2.08
CA SER A 220 9.16 2.71 -1.72
C SER A 220 9.93 2.18 -2.93
N ALA A 221 9.78 2.78 -4.10
CA ALA A 221 10.48 2.33 -5.31
C ALA A 221 11.90 2.91 -5.39
N VAL A 222 12.83 2.14 -5.95
CA VAL A 222 14.22 2.55 -6.16
C VAL A 222 14.29 3.65 -7.22
N PRO A 223 15.08 4.74 -6.99
CA PRO A 223 16.07 4.95 -5.92
C PRO A 223 15.51 5.58 -4.63
N PHE A 224 14.24 5.89 -4.55
CA PHE A 224 13.63 6.63 -3.44
C PHE A 224 13.11 5.72 -2.29
N HIS A 225 13.70 4.54 -2.13
CA HIS A 225 13.30 3.48 -1.18
C HIS A 225 14.00 3.56 0.18
N MET A 226 15.03 4.39 0.35
CA MET A 226 16.00 4.34 1.44
C MET A 226 15.40 4.46 2.85
N TRP A 227 14.23 5.07 2.96
CA TRP A 227 13.50 5.19 4.22
C TRP A 227 12.88 3.87 4.70
N THR A 228 12.51 2.99 3.76
CA THR A 228 11.61 1.85 4.03
C THR A 228 12.19 0.80 4.96
N PRO A 229 13.44 0.32 4.79
CA PRO A 229 13.99 -0.70 5.67
C PRO A 229 14.10 -0.22 7.12
N ASP A 230 14.57 0.99 7.35
CA ASP A 230 14.78 1.54 8.68
C ASP A 230 13.45 1.86 9.38
N VAL A 231 12.48 2.40 8.64
CA VAL A 231 11.15 2.71 9.18
C VAL A 231 10.36 1.45 9.48
N TYR A 232 10.43 0.43 8.62
CA TYR A 232 9.74 -0.84 8.88
C TYR A 232 10.30 -1.56 10.09
N GLU A 233 11.62 -1.57 10.27
CA GLU A 233 12.26 -2.18 11.43
C GLU A 233 11.98 -1.39 12.71
N GLY A 234 12.07 -0.05 12.67
CA GLY A 234 12.00 0.79 13.86
C GLY A 234 10.58 1.10 14.34
N ALA A 235 9.61 1.25 13.44
CA ALA A 235 8.23 1.53 13.81
C ALA A 235 7.58 0.33 14.54
N PRO A 236 6.60 0.57 15.43
CA PRO A 236 5.82 -0.51 16.02
C PRO A 236 5.19 -1.42 14.96
N THR A 237 5.22 -2.73 15.18
CA THR A 237 4.84 -3.72 14.16
C THR A 237 3.45 -3.52 13.53
N PRO A 238 2.38 -3.09 14.26
CA PRO A 238 1.09 -2.79 13.63
C PRO A 238 1.18 -1.63 12.64
N ILE A 239 2.02 -0.62 12.95
CA ILE A 239 2.21 0.54 12.08
C ILE A 239 3.01 0.14 10.85
N THR A 240 4.00 -0.74 11.00
CA THR A 240 4.71 -1.34 9.86
C THR A 240 3.74 -2.12 8.96
N ALA A 241 2.82 -2.89 9.54
CA ALA A 241 1.76 -3.58 8.79
C ALA A 241 0.88 -2.61 8.00
N PHE A 242 0.48 -1.49 8.62
CA PHE A 242 -0.27 -0.44 7.97
C PHE A 242 0.50 0.20 6.81
N LEU A 243 1.76 0.62 7.06
CA LEU A 243 2.66 1.20 6.05
C LEU A 243 2.88 0.29 4.84
N ALA A 244 2.98 -1.01 5.08
CA ALA A 244 3.17 -2.00 4.03
C ALA A 244 1.90 -2.28 3.21
N ALA A 245 0.73 -1.99 3.76
CA ALA A 245 -0.58 -2.33 3.19
C ALA A 245 -1.27 -1.10 2.57
N ALA A 246 -2.17 -0.45 3.29
CA ALA A 246 -3.10 0.54 2.77
C ALA A 246 -2.46 1.74 2.05
N PRO A 247 -1.41 2.41 2.57
CA PRO A 247 -0.78 3.55 1.89
C PRO A 247 -0.21 3.21 0.52
N LYS A 248 0.27 1.97 0.33
CA LYS A 248 0.79 1.54 -0.98
C LYS A 248 -0.31 1.33 -2.02
N MET A 249 -1.50 0.91 -1.60
CA MET A 249 -2.68 0.84 -2.48
C MET A 249 -2.99 2.23 -3.03
N ALA A 250 -3.09 3.22 -2.14
CA ALA A 250 -3.42 4.59 -2.52
C ALA A 250 -2.33 5.25 -3.38
N ALA A 251 -1.05 5.09 -3.02
CA ALA A 251 0.06 5.65 -3.79
C ALA A 251 0.18 5.02 -5.19
N MET A 252 -0.04 3.70 -5.31
CA MET A 252 -0.03 3.02 -6.60
C MET A 252 -1.22 3.47 -7.47
N ALA A 253 -2.41 3.62 -6.88
CA ALA A 253 -3.57 4.18 -7.58
C ALA A 253 -3.28 5.58 -8.12
N LEU A 254 -2.62 6.41 -7.32
CA LEU A 254 -2.27 7.76 -7.70
C LEU A 254 -1.28 7.79 -8.87
N ILE A 255 -0.25 6.94 -8.86
CA ILE A 255 0.71 6.83 -9.98
C ILE A 255 -0.02 6.45 -11.27
N VAL A 256 -0.91 5.46 -11.23
CA VAL A 256 -1.72 5.07 -12.39
C VAL A 256 -2.55 6.26 -12.88
N ARG A 257 -3.24 6.96 -11.99
CA ARG A 257 -4.10 8.09 -12.35
C ARG A 257 -3.32 9.26 -12.95
N VAL A 258 -2.16 9.57 -12.43
CA VAL A 258 -1.29 10.63 -12.95
C VAL A 258 -0.73 10.28 -14.33
N THR A 259 -0.19 9.07 -14.49
CA THR A 259 0.43 8.65 -15.76
C THR A 259 -0.60 8.43 -16.86
N MET A 260 -1.71 7.75 -16.56
CA MET A 260 -2.76 7.44 -17.53
C MET A 260 -3.77 8.57 -17.75
N GLY A 261 -3.81 9.56 -16.84
CA GLY A 261 -4.64 10.76 -16.95
C GLY A 261 -3.84 11.95 -17.47
N ALA A 262 -3.11 12.64 -16.60
CA ALA A 262 -2.42 13.88 -16.91
C ALA A 262 -1.31 13.73 -17.97
N PHE A 263 -0.53 12.63 -17.91
CA PHE A 263 0.63 12.41 -18.78
C PHE A 263 0.41 11.38 -19.88
N LYS A 264 -0.85 11.02 -20.17
CA LYS A 264 -1.18 10.07 -21.25
C LYS A 264 -0.57 10.45 -22.61
N PRO A 265 -0.56 11.72 -23.06
CA PRO A 265 0.01 12.10 -24.37
C PRO A 265 1.53 11.90 -24.47
N ILE A 266 2.25 11.89 -23.35
CA ILE A 266 3.71 11.67 -23.31
C ILE A 266 4.05 10.30 -22.71
N ALA A 267 3.29 9.28 -23.09
CA ALA A 267 3.44 7.92 -22.56
C ALA A 267 4.85 7.36 -22.76
N ALA A 268 5.50 7.65 -23.88
CA ALA A 268 6.87 7.20 -24.15
C ALA A 268 7.89 7.72 -23.14
N ASP A 269 7.67 8.90 -22.55
CA ASP A 269 8.58 9.51 -21.58
C ASP A 269 8.44 8.86 -20.18
N TRP A 270 7.21 8.81 -19.64
CA TRP A 270 7.02 8.21 -18.33
C TRP A 270 7.21 6.68 -18.34
N GLN A 271 6.95 6.01 -19.46
CA GLN A 271 7.15 4.58 -19.57
C GLN A 271 8.61 4.17 -19.34
N GLN A 272 9.57 4.91 -19.90
CA GLN A 272 11.00 4.65 -19.70
C GLN A 272 11.40 4.81 -18.21
N ILE A 273 10.87 5.84 -17.54
CA ILE A 273 11.11 6.08 -16.12
C ILE A 273 10.53 4.93 -15.29
N VAL A 274 9.29 4.53 -15.57
CA VAL A 274 8.61 3.44 -14.85
C VAL A 274 9.32 2.10 -15.07
N VAL A 275 9.78 1.80 -16.29
CA VAL A 275 10.57 0.60 -16.59
C VAL A 275 11.87 0.59 -15.78
N PHE A 276 12.60 1.71 -15.74
CA PHE A 276 13.83 1.81 -14.95
C PHE A 276 13.57 1.60 -13.44
N ILE A 277 12.60 2.31 -12.88
CA ILE A 277 12.21 2.21 -11.46
C ILE A 277 11.76 0.78 -11.13
N SER A 278 11.00 0.14 -12.02
CA SER A 278 10.52 -1.23 -11.87
C SER A 278 11.68 -2.22 -11.80
N ILE A 279 12.59 -2.20 -12.78
CA ILE A 279 13.77 -3.07 -12.83
C ILE A 279 14.64 -2.87 -11.60
N ALA A 280 14.96 -1.62 -11.28
CA ALA A 280 15.80 -1.28 -10.14
C ALA A 280 15.20 -1.76 -8.81
N SER A 281 13.87 -1.61 -8.65
CA SER A 281 13.16 -2.06 -7.44
C SER A 281 13.09 -3.58 -7.32
N MET A 282 12.85 -4.29 -8.42
CA MET A 282 12.85 -5.75 -8.43
C MET A 282 14.25 -6.31 -8.11
N ALA A 283 15.29 -5.77 -8.74
CA ALA A 283 16.67 -6.22 -8.53
C ALA A 283 17.13 -5.92 -7.09
N LEU A 284 17.04 -4.67 -6.64
CA LEU A 284 17.49 -4.30 -5.30
C LEU A 284 16.69 -5.03 -4.22
N GLY A 285 15.35 -5.10 -4.35
CA GLY A 285 14.50 -5.81 -3.41
C GLY A 285 14.88 -7.28 -3.27
N ALA A 286 15.19 -7.96 -4.39
CA ALA A 286 15.59 -9.36 -4.39
C ALA A 286 16.94 -9.58 -3.71
N PHE A 287 17.98 -8.84 -4.10
CA PHE A 287 19.33 -9.05 -3.58
C PHE A 287 19.50 -8.56 -2.14
N ALA A 288 18.95 -7.39 -1.79
CA ALA A 288 19.14 -6.82 -0.46
C ALA A 288 18.39 -7.59 0.63
N ALA A 289 17.28 -8.29 0.29
CA ALA A 289 16.56 -9.14 1.24
C ALA A 289 17.35 -10.38 1.69
N ILE A 290 18.29 -10.88 0.88
CA ILE A 290 19.05 -12.12 1.15
C ILE A 290 19.84 -12.02 2.47
N GLY A 291 20.47 -10.88 2.73
CA GLY A 291 21.31 -10.67 3.91
C GLY A 291 20.54 -10.30 5.19
N GLN A 292 19.23 -10.17 5.16
CA GLN A 292 18.48 -9.70 6.32
C GLN A 292 18.28 -10.80 7.36
N THR A 293 18.38 -10.40 8.63
CA THR A 293 18.11 -11.27 9.80
C THR A 293 16.85 -10.85 10.55
N ASN A 294 16.47 -9.57 10.49
CA ASN A 294 15.21 -9.07 11.03
C ASN A 294 14.08 -9.26 10.01
N ILE A 295 12.96 -9.87 10.45
CA ILE A 295 11.85 -10.21 9.56
C ILE A 295 11.12 -8.97 9.01
N LYS A 296 10.99 -7.89 9.79
CA LYS A 296 10.36 -6.64 9.34
C LYS A 296 11.21 -5.96 8.27
N ARG A 297 12.54 -5.96 8.45
CA ARG A 297 13.47 -5.42 7.47
C ARG A 297 13.50 -6.25 6.17
N LEU A 298 13.40 -7.58 6.29
CA LEU A 298 13.23 -8.46 5.13
C LEU A 298 11.92 -8.14 4.39
N MET A 299 10.81 -7.96 5.12
CA MET A 299 9.51 -7.57 4.52
C MET A 299 9.56 -6.18 3.87
N ALA A 300 10.41 -5.27 4.34
CA ALA A 300 10.63 -3.99 3.68
C ALA A 300 11.23 -4.16 2.28
N TYR A 301 12.30 -4.94 2.14
CA TYR A 301 12.91 -5.24 0.84
C TYR A 301 11.99 -6.08 -0.06
N SER A 302 11.26 -7.04 0.52
CA SER A 302 10.20 -7.74 -0.18
C SER A 302 9.18 -6.77 -0.76
N SER A 303 8.72 -5.81 0.03
CA SER A 303 7.75 -4.79 -0.40
C SER A 303 8.29 -3.90 -1.53
N ILE A 304 9.57 -3.51 -1.49
CA ILE A 304 10.25 -2.77 -2.58
C ILE A 304 10.18 -3.57 -3.88
N GLY A 305 10.55 -4.85 -3.82
CA GLY A 305 10.47 -5.75 -4.98
C GLY A 305 9.05 -5.93 -5.52
N HIS A 306 8.06 -6.09 -4.62
CA HIS A 306 6.65 -6.24 -5.01
C HIS A 306 6.09 -4.98 -5.69
N MET A 307 6.48 -3.79 -5.25
CA MET A 307 6.10 -2.56 -5.96
C MET A 307 6.76 -2.50 -7.35
N GLY A 308 7.99 -3.01 -7.48
CA GLY A 308 8.63 -3.20 -8.79
C GLY A 308 7.80 -4.10 -9.72
N TYR A 309 7.30 -5.24 -9.24
CA TYR A 309 6.43 -6.12 -10.03
C TYR A 309 5.09 -5.46 -10.39
N ALA A 310 4.47 -4.72 -9.49
CA ALA A 310 3.23 -3.99 -9.79
C ALA A 310 3.45 -2.95 -10.91
N LEU A 311 4.59 -2.25 -10.89
CA LEU A 311 4.96 -1.27 -11.92
C LEU A 311 5.17 -1.90 -13.31
N VAL A 312 5.47 -3.20 -13.42
CA VAL A 312 5.50 -3.92 -14.71
C VAL A 312 4.15 -3.79 -15.43
N GLY A 313 3.04 -3.93 -14.68
CA GLY A 313 1.70 -3.77 -15.23
C GLY A 313 1.44 -2.36 -15.75
N LEU A 314 1.90 -1.33 -15.03
CA LEU A 314 1.79 0.06 -15.47
C LEU A 314 2.65 0.33 -16.72
N ALA A 315 3.89 -0.18 -16.73
CA ALA A 315 4.83 -0.01 -17.83
C ALA A 315 4.28 -0.55 -19.17
N ALA A 316 3.39 -1.56 -19.12
CA ALA A 316 2.74 -2.10 -20.30
C ALA A 316 1.80 -1.10 -21.00
N ASN A 317 1.40 -0.02 -20.34
CA ASN A 317 0.53 1.04 -20.88
C ASN A 317 -0.69 0.49 -21.65
N SER A 318 -1.36 -0.49 -21.06
CA SER A 318 -2.48 -1.20 -21.67
C SER A 318 -3.56 -1.54 -20.64
N GLN A 319 -4.80 -1.74 -21.09
CA GLN A 319 -5.90 -2.15 -20.23
C GLN A 319 -5.57 -3.44 -19.48
N ALA A 320 -4.95 -4.42 -20.14
CA ALA A 320 -4.50 -5.66 -19.51
C ALA A 320 -3.43 -5.40 -18.43
N GLY A 321 -2.55 -4.42 -18.63
CA GLY A 321 -1.54 -4.01 -17.66
C GLY A 321 -2.15 -3.38 -16.41
N VAL A 322 -3.08 -2.44 -16.55
CA VAL A 322 -3.78 -1.80 -15.42
C VAL A 322 -4.65 -2.83 -14.66
N ARG A 323 -5.34 -3.72 -15.39
CA ARG A 323 -6.06 -4.85 -14.78
C ARG A 323 -5.13 -5.74 -13.98
N GLY A 324 -3.99 -6.14 -14.55
CA GLY A 324 -2.99 -6.97 -13.88
C GLY A 324 -2.43 -6.30 -12.63
N LEU A 325 -2.14 -4.99 -12.68
CA LEU A 325 -1.71 -4.18 -11.56
C LEU A 325 -2.77 -4.16 -10.44
N ALA A 326 -4.04 -3.93 -10.76
CA ALA A 326 -5.13 -3.88 -9.77
C ALA A 326 -5.28 -5.24 -9.05
N ILE A 327 -5.26 -6.35 -9.78
CA ILE A 327 -5.28 -7.70 -9.20
C ILE A 327 -4.04 -7.93 -8.34
N TYR A 328 -2.85 -7.52 -8.81
CA TYR A 328 -1.60 -7.64 -8.07
C TYR A 328 -1.66 -6.93 -6.72
N MET A 329 -2.18 -5.70 -6.70
CA MET A 329 -2.30 -4.90 -5.48
C MET A 329 -3.25 -5.55 -4.46
N LEU A 330 -4.38 -6.12 -4.90
CA LEU A 330 -5.27 -6.88 -4.03
C LEU A 330 -4.58 -8.11 -3.41
N ILE A 331 -3.91 -8.92 -4.25
CA ILE A 331 -3.20 -10.11 -3.79
C ILE A 331 -2.08 -9.72 -2.81
N TYR A 332 -1.32 -8.69 -3.13
CA TYR A 332 -0.26 -8.17 -2.28
C TYR A 332 -0.80 -7.68 -0.92
N LEU A 333 -1.93 -6.98 -0.90
CA LEU A 333 -2.59 -6.54 0.33
C LEU A 333 -2.89 -7.72 1.25
N VAL A 334 -3.52 -8.76 0.73
CA VAL A 334 -3.92 -9.93 1.53
C VAL A 334 -2.70 -10.70 2.03
N MET A 335 -1.69 -10.94 1.18
CA MET A 335 -0.44 -11.60 1.58
C MET A 335 0.29 -10.83 2.67
N THR A 336 0.34 -9.49 2.53
CA THR A 336 1.03 -8.61 3.48
C THR A 336 0.33 -8.60 4.82
N LEU A 337 -0.99 -8.42 4.86
CA LEU A 337 -1.77 -8.45 6.10
C LEU A 337 -1.65 -9.80 6.82
N GLY A 338 -1.71 -10.92 6.09
CA GLY A 338 -1.52 -12.24 6.65
C GLY A 338 -0.12 -12.44 7.23
N THR A 339 0.92 -12.00 6.52
CA THR A 339 2.31 -12.10 6.99
C THR A 339 2.54 -11.24 8.23
N PHE A 340 2.01 -10.02 8.26
CA PHE A 340 2.14 -9.17 9.45
C PHE A 340 1.27 -9.64 10.63
N ALA A 341 0.11 -10.28 10.40
CA ALA A 341 -0.63 -10.96 11.46
C ALA A 341 0.21 -12.06 12.11
N PHE A 342 0.99 -12.79 11.31
CA PHE A 342 1.96 -13.75 11.84
C PHE A 342 3.09 -13.05 12.62
N ILE A 343 3.72 -12.00 12.07
CA ILE A 343 4.81 -11.28 12.73
C ILE A 343 4.36 -10.69 14.08
N LEU A 344 3.13 -10.16 14.16
CA LEU A 344 2.52 -9.71 15.42
C LEU A 344 2.33 -10.82 16.45
N ALA A 345 2.21 -12.07 16.00
CA ALA A 345 2.10 -13.24 16.86
C ALA A 345 3.47 -13.83 17.28
N MET A 346 4.57 -13.33 16.72
CA MET A 346 5.94 -13.70 17.15
C MET A 346 6.26 -13.07 18.49
N ARG A 347 5.68 -13.62 19.57
CA ARG A 347 5.86 -13.13 20.93
C ARG A 347 6.23 -14.28 21.85
N ARG A 348 7.23 -14.04 22.70
CA ARG A 348 7.59 -14.90 23.83
C ARG A 348 7.13 -14.27 25.14
N LYS A 349 7.38 -14.92 26.28
CA LYS A 349 7.02 -14.39 27.59
C LYS A 349 7.73 -13.06 27.90
N GLU A 350 8.94 -12.91 27.39
CA GLU A 350 9.82 -11.75 27.60
C GLU A 350 9.47 -10.55 26.68
N GLY A 351 8.64 -10.75 25.66
CA GLY A 351 8.25 -9.70 24.73
C GLY A 351 8.18 -10.17 23.27
N ASN A 352 8.08 -9.21 22.35
CA ASN A 352 8.09 -9.49 20.93
C ASN A 352 9.49 -9.86 20.43
N VAL A 353 9.55 -10.79 19.49
CA VAL A 353 10.78 -11.18 18.80
C VAL A 353 10.63 -10.96 17.30
N GLU A 354 11.70 -10.53 16.65
CA GLU A 354 11.68 -10.09 15.26
C GLU A 354 12.80 -10.73 14.42
N GLN A 355 13.60 -11.63 15.02
CA GLN A 355 14.66 -12.30 14.28
C GLN A 355 14.11 -13.50 13.51
N ILE A 356 14.60 -13.69 12.29
CA ILE A 356 14.20 -14.83 11.44
C ILE A 356 14.63 -16.16 12.10
N GLY A 357 15.74 -16.15 12.84
CA GLY A 357 16.18 -17.32 13.61
C GLY A 357 15.20 -17.75 14.71
N ASP A 358 14.35 -16.84 15.23
CA ASP A 358 13.33 -17.19 16.22
C ASP A 358 12.23 -18.13 15.68
N LEU A 359 12.17 -18.29 14.35
CA LEU A 359 11.24 -19.20 13.65
C LEU A 359 11.73 -20.64 13.62
N ALA A 360 12.97 -20.91 14.08
CA ALA A 360 13.56 -22.25 13.98
C ALA A 360 12.68 -23.29 14.67
N GLY A 361 12.39 -24.37 13.95
CA GLY A 361 11.58 -25.49 14.43
C GLY A 361 10.11 -25.17 14.74
N LEU A 362 9.55 -24.07 14.19
CA LEU A 362 8.16 -23.70 14.41
C LEU A 362 7.19 -24.82 14.02
N ALA A 363 7.52 -25.63 13.03
CA ALA A 363 6.68 -26.73 12.58
C ALA A 363 6.48 -27.80 13.66
N SER A 364 7.45 -28.03 14.54
CA SER A 364 7.34 -28.96 15.66
C SER A 364 6.55 -28.39 16.83
N THR A 365 6.56 -27.07 17.05
CA THR A 365 5.88 -26.41 18.17
C THR A 365 4.47 -25.96 17.83
N ASN A 366 4.24 -25.48 16.60
CA ASN A 366 2.95 -25.01 16.09
C ASN A 366 2.79 -25.29 14.59
N PRO A 367 2.47 -26.53 14.18
CA PRO A 367 2.43 -26.94 12.77
C PRO A 367 1.41 -26.16 11.92
N ILE A 368 0.27 -25.78 12.49
CA ILE A 368 -0.77 -25.01 11.77
C ILE A 368 -0.24 -23.63 11.40
N MET A 369 0.37 -22.96 12.35
CA MET A 369 0.95 -21.63 12.14
C MET A 369 2.10 -21.69 11.12
N ALA A 370 2.96 -22.71 11.21
CA ALA A 370 4.05 -22.93 10.26
C ALA A 370 3.51 -23.19 8.84
N THR A 371 2.46 -24.03 8.71
CA THR A 371 1.84 -24.32 7.41
C THR A 371 1.25 -23.09 6.76
N ILE A 372 0.48 -22.27 7.48
CA ILE A 372 -0.12 -21.06 6.91
C ILE A 372 0.97 -20.07 6.49
N LEU A 373 2.01 -19.87 7.32
CA LEU A 373 3.13 -19.00 6.94
C LEU A 373 3.87 -19.55 5.71
N THR A 374 4.04 -20.87 5.60
CA THR A 374 4.63 -21.52 4.41
C THR A 374 3.83 -21.19 3.15
N ILE A 375 2.50 -21.29 3.21
CA ILE A 375 1.61 -20.92 2.10
C ILE A 375 1.82 -19.44 1.70
N LEU A 376 1.88 -18.53 2.68
CA LEU A 376 2.12 -17.11 2.43
C LEU A 376 3.52 -16.87 1.82
N MET A 377 4.57 -17.52 2.32
CA MET A 377 5.93 -17.38 1.79
C MET A 377 6.05 -17.93 0.36
N PHE A 378 5.45 -19.08 0.07
CA PHE A 378 5.39 -19.61 -1.29
C PHE A 378 4.62 -18.68 -2.23
N SER A 379 3.54 -18.09 -1.75
CA SER A 379 2.77 -17.13 -2.55
C SER A 379 3.56 -15.85 -2.84
N LEU A 380 4.24 -15.28 -1.86
CA LEU A 380 5.13 -14.12 -2.03
C LEU A 380 6.28 -14.44 -3.02
N ALA A 381 6.84 -15.64 -2.96
CA ALA A 381 7.81 -16.13 -3.93
C ALA A 381 7.22 -16.22 -5.36
N GLY A 382 5.92 -16.45 -5.48
CA GLY A 382 5.23 -16.62 -6.75
C GLY A 382 5.18 -18.06 -7.25
N ILE A 383 5.05 -19.03 -6.35
CA ILE A 383 4.97 -20.46 -6.67
C ILE A 383 3.53 -20.85 -7.01
N PRO A 384 3.30 -21.49 -8.19
CA PRO A 384 1.98 -22.03 -8.53
C PRO A 384 1.51 -23.08 -7.54
N PRO A 385 0.20 -23.24 -7.30
CA PRO A 385 -0.94 -22.53 -7.87
C PRO A 385 -1.40 -21.31 -7.05
N LEU A 386 -0.59 -20.80 -6.14
CA LEU A 386 -0.95 -19.79 -5.15
C LEU A 386 -1.21 -18.39 -5.78
N ALA A 387 -1.93 -17.54 -5.06
CA ALA A 387 -2.38 -16.23 -5.54
C ALA A 387 -1.24 -15.35 -6.09
N GLY A 388 -0.09 -15.31 -5.42
CA GLY A 388 1.06 -14.49 -5.83
C GLY A 388 1.63 -14.83 -7.20
N PHE A 389 1.55 -16.10 -7.62
CA PHE A 389 1.89 -16.50 -8.97
C PHE A 389 0.98 -15.83 -10.00
N TRP A 390 -0.32 -15.84 -9.79
CA TRP A 390 -1.29 -15.24 -10.72
C TRP A 390 -1.12 -13.72 -10.82
N GLY A 391 -0.83 -13.06 -9.69
CA GLY A 391 -0.49 -11.62 -9.72
C GLY A 391 0.69 -11.33 -10.65
N LYS A 392 1.81 -12.06 -10.49
CA LYS A 392 2.99 -11.93 -11.36
C LYS A 392 2.68 -12.30 -12.80
N TRP A 393 1.94 -13.37 -13.00
CA TRP A 393 1.54 -13.84 -14.34
C TRP A 393 0.83 -12.76 -15.14
N TYR A 394 -0.17 -12.10 -14.57
CA TYR A 394 -0.94 -11.07 -15.28
C TYR A 394 -0.09 -9.87 -15.68
N VAL A 395 0.78 -9.38 -14.80
CA VAL A 395 1.61 -8.20 -15.12
C VAL A 395 2.71 -8.55 -16.13
N PHE A 396 3.33 -9.73 -16.05
CA PHE A 396 4.33 -10.15 -17.02
C PHE A 396 3.72 -10.45 -18.38
N LEU A 397 2.56 -11.08 -18.43
CA LEU A 397 1.85 -11.33 -19.70
C LEU A 397 1.51 -10.00 -20.40
N ALA A 398 1.08 -8.99 -19.64
CA ALA A 398 0.82 -7.65 -20.18
C ALA A 398 2.09 -7.00 -20.73
N ALA A 399 3.24 -7.14 -20.03
CA ALA A 399 4.53 -6.63 -20.50
C ALA A 399 5.01 -7.33 -21.79
N ILE A 400 4.84 -8.65 -21.89
CA ILE A 400 5.17 -9.43 -23.11
C ILE A 400 4.31 -8.96 -24.29
N ASN A 401 3.01 -8.79 -24.09
CA ASN A 401 2.08 -8.30 -25.11
C ASN A 401 2.39 -6.85 -25.55
N ALA A 402 2.98 -6.06 -24.65
CA ALA A 402 3.48 -4.71 -24.94
C ALA A 402 4.92 -4.69 -25.51
N HIS A 403 5.49 -5.85 -25.85
CA HIS A 403 6.85 -6.02 -26.37
C HIS A 403 7.97 -5.56 -25.41
N LEU A 404 7.70 -5.45 -24.09
CA LEU A 404 8.68 -5.12 -23.06
C LEU A 404 9.43 -6.37 -22.57
N TYR A 405 10.03 -7.12 -23.49
CA TYR A 405 10.66 -8.42 -23.21
C TYR A 405 11.79 -8.32 -22.18
N ALA A 406 12.63 -7.29 -22.27
CA ALA A 406 13.72 -7.10 -21.33
C ALA A 406 13.21 -6.92 -19.89
N LEU A 407 12.15 -6.12 -19.70
CA LEU A 407 11.50 -5.92 -18.40
C LEU A 407 10.94 -7.24 -17.86
N ALA A 408 10.26 -8.02 -18.68
CA ALA A 408 9.69 -9.31 -18.31
C ALA A 408 10.77 -10.32 -17.89
N ILE A 409 11.85 -10.45 -18.70
CA ILE A 409 12.97 -11.38 -18.43
C ILE A 409 13.67 -11.00 -17.11
N ILE A 410 14.04 -9.73 -16.93
CA ILE A 410 14.71 -9.27 -15.71
C ILE A 410 13.79 -9.47 -14.49
N GLY A 411 12.48 -9.19 -14.64
CA GLY A 411 11.52 -9.39 -13.57
C GLY A 411 11.38 -10.85 -13.15
N VAL A 412 11.33 -11.78 -14.10
CA VAL A 412 11.30 -13.23 -13.80
C VAL A 412 12.60 -13.66 -13.10
N LEU A 413 13.76 -13.23 -13.59
CA LEU A 413 15.05 -13.54 -12.96
C LEU A 413 15.12 -12.98 -11.53
N ALA A 414 14.70 -11.74 -11.30
CA ALA A 414 14.64 -11.14 -9.98
C ALA A 414 13.66 -11.92 -9.05
N SER A 415 12.56 -12.45 -9.61
CA SER A 415 11.62 -13.30 -8.85
C SER A 415 12.26 -14.61 -8.41
N VAL A 416 13.08 -15.24 -9.24
CA VAL A 416 13.83 -16.46 -8.90
C VAL A 416 14.83 -16.18 -7.79
N VAL A 417 15.57 -15.07 -7.87
CA VAL A 417 16.48 -14.65 -6.79
C VAL A 417 15.70 -14.39 -5.50
N GLY A 418 14.55 -13.71 -5.60
CA GLY A 418 13.69 -13.41 -4.46
C GLY A 418 13.10 -14.66 -3.80
N ALA A 419 12.86 -15.73 -4.54
CA ALA A 419 12.38 -16.99 -3.96
C ALA A 419 13.33 -17.54 -2.88
N TYR A 420 14.64 -17.29 -3.00
CA TYR A 420 15.65 -17.79 -2.06
C TYR A 420 15.36 -17.37 -0.61
N TYR A 421 15.10 -16.10 -0.33
CA TYR A 421 14.92 -15.67 1.05
C TYR A 421 13.58 -16.12 1.65
N TYR A 422 12.55 -16.30 0.85
CA TYR A 422 11.30 -16.91 1.32
C TYR A 422 11.48 -18.41 1.63
N LEU A 423 12.18 -19.14 0.76
CA LEU A 423 12.52 -20.54 0.99
C LEU A 423 13.43 -20.74 2.20
N ARG A 424 14.36 -19.79 2.45
CA ARG A 424 15.19 -19.78 3.67
C ARG A 424 14.34 -19.72 4.92
N ILE A 425 13.29 -18.88 4.97
CA ILE A 425 12.37 -18.81 6.12
C ILE A 425 11.68 -20.18 6.30
N ILE A 426 11.17 -20.77 5.21
CA ILE A 426 10.53 -22.08 5.25
C ILE A 426 11.51 -23.15 5.76
N LYS A 427 12.74 -23.15 5.26
CA LYS A 427 13.80 -24.08 5.72
C LYS A 427 14.02 -23.97 7.22
N ILE A 428 14.14 -22.77 7.74
CA ILE A 428 14.34 -22.51 9.18
C ILE A 428 13.16 -23.04 10.00
N MET A 429 11.92 -22.81 9.55
CA MET A 429 10.72 -23.25 10.27
C MET A 429 10.56 -24.77 10.33
N TRP A 430 10.94 -25.48 9.27
CA TRP A 430 10.63 -26.91 9.12
C TRP A 430 11.80 -27.83 9.45
N PHE A 431 13.05 -27.39 9.29
CA PHE A 431 14.21 -28.27 9.33
C PHE A 431 15.23 -27.91 10.42
N ASP A 432 15.17 -26.71 11.01
CA ASP A 432 16.10 -26.34 12.09
C ASP A 432 15.54 -26.74 13.46
N GLU A 433 16.43 -26.91 14.44
CA GLU A 433 16.05 -27.29 15.81
C GLU A 433 15.23 -26.17 16.48
N PRO A 434 14.18 -26.53 17.28
CA PRO A 434 13.33 -25.56 17.93
C PRO A 434 14.07 -24.68 18.94
N VAL A 435 13.96 -23.38 18.81
CA VAL A 435 14.55 -22.39 19.78
C VAL A 435 13.56 -22.05 20.90
N GLY A 436 12.29 -22.47 20.82
CA GLY A 436 11.24 -22.24 21.81
C GLY A 436 9.89 -21.91 21.16
N GLY A 437 8.82 -22.03 21.93
CA GLY A 437 7.46 -21.74 21.43
C GLY A 437 7.06 -20.28 21.63
N PHE A 438 6.15 -19.81 20.77
CA PHE A 438 5.47 -18.53 20.94
C PHE A 438 4.28 -18.67 21.91
N VAL A 439 3.91 -17.55 22.56
CA VAL A 439 2.66 -17.51 23.34
C VAL A 439 1.45 -17.74 22.41
N PRO A 440 0.30 -18.22 22.95
CA PRO A 440 -0.88 -18.45 22.14
C PRO A 440 -1.29 -17.19 21.36
N MET A 441 -1.50 -17.37 20.03
CA MET A 441 -1.92 -16.28 19.13
C MET A 441 -3.29 -15.74 19.52
N ALA A 442 -3.45 -14.44 19.51
CA ALA A 442 -4.72 -13.76 19.71
C ALA A 442 -5.74 -14.12 18.63
N SER A 443 -7.03 -14.14 18.98
CA SER A 443 -8.12 -14.58 18.09
C SER A 443 -8.22 -13.73 16.81
N GLU A 444 -8.05 -12.43 16.93
CA GLU A 444 -8.06 -11.49 15.82
C GLU A 444 -6.92 -11.75 14.82
N LEU A 445 -5.71 -12.02 15.31
CA LEU A 445 -4.56 -12.36 14.47
C LEU A 445 -4.75 -13.71 13.79
N ARG A 446 -5.32 -14.69 14.53
CA ARG A 446 -5.62 -16.02 13.99
C ARG A 446 -6.63 -15.95 12.86
N LEU A 447 -7.67 -15.11 13.00
CA LEU A 447 -8.66 -14.88 11.96
C LEU A 447 -8.02 -14.29 10.70
N VAL A 448 -7.25 -13.21 10.84
CA VAL A 448 -6.59 -12.55 9.70
C VAL A 448 -5.62 -13.49 9.01
N LEU A 449 -4.78 -14.20 9.77
CA LEU A 449 -3.84 -15.17 9.22
C LEU A 449 -4.55 -16.30 8.48
N GLY A 450 -5.62 -16.86 9.07
CA GLY A 450 -6.41 -17.93 8.48
C GLY A 450 -7.13 -17.51 7.19
N VAL A 451 -7.79 -16.34 7.20
CA VAL A 451 -8.47 -15.78 6.03
C VAL A 451 -7.48 -15.47 4.91
N SER A 452 -6.33 -14.88 5.24
CA SER A 452 -5.28 -14.59 4.25
C SER A 452 -4.71 -15.87 3.64
N GLY A 453 -4.42 -16.89 4.47
CA GLY A 453 -3.95 -18.19 3.98
C GLY A 453 -4.98 -18.90 3.10
N ALA A 454 -6.25 -18.89 3.50
CA ALA A 454 -7.34 -19.47 2.71
C ALA A 454 -7.53 -18.71 1.37
N PHE A 455 -7.54 -17.39 1.39
CA PHE A 455 -7.61 -16.59 0.15
C PHE A 455 -6.48 -16.94 -0.81
N VAL A 456 -5.25 -16.98 -0.32
CA VAL A 456 -4.07 -17.28 -1.13
C VAL A 456 -4.13 -18.69 -1.73
N LEU A 457 -4.57 -19.66 -0.96
CA LEU A 457 -4.67 -21.06 -1.38
C LEU A 457 -5.80 -21.28 -2.41
N PHE A 458 -6.96 -20.66 -2.17
CA PHE A 458 -8.17 -20.87 -2.98
C PHE A 458 -8.37 -19.77 -4.05
N TYR A 459 -7.41 -18.90 -4.28
CA TYR A 459 -7.51 -17.81 -5.26
C TYR A 459 -7.91 -18.30 -6.67
N VAL A 460 -7.42 -19.47 -7.09
CA VAL A 460 -7.76 -20.06 -8.39
C VAL A 460 -9.27 -20.24 -8.57
N LEU A 461 -9.99 -20.52 -7.49
CA LEU A 461 -11.44 -20.74 -7.50
C LEU A 461 -12.23 -19.42 -7.46
N ILE A 462 -11.70 -18.41 -6.76
CA ILE A 462 -12.40 -17.14 -6.50
C ILE A 462 -11.91 -15.99 -7.38
N GLY A 463 -10.85 -16.19 -8.15
CA GLY A 463 -10.22 -15.13 -8.96
C GLY A 463 -11.06 -14.59 -10.11
N GLY A 464 -12.06 -15.35 -10.60
CA GLY A 464 -12.95 -14.94 -11.67
C GLY A 464 -13.70 -13.63 -11.40
N PRO A 465 -14.52 -13.54 -10.34
CA PRO A 465 -15.19 -12.30 -9.95
C PRO A 465 -14.21 -11.13 -9.70
N ILE A 466 -13.08 -11.39 -9.04
CA ILE A 466 -12.04 -10.38 -8.81
C ILE A 466 -11.51 -9.82 -10.14
N GLY A 467 -11.28 -10.72 -11.10
CA GLY A 467 -10.86 -10.36 -12.46
C GLY A 467 -11.86 -9.46 -13.18
N SER A 468 -13.16 -9.67 -12.98
CA SER A 468 -14.21 -8.84 -13.57
C SER A 468 -14.24 -7.42 -12.98
N TYR A 469 -14.11 -7.28 -11.65
CA TYR A 469 -14.01 -5.95 -11.01
C TYR A 469 -12.72 -5.22 -11.41
N ALA A 470 -11.60 -5.91 -11.49
CA ALA A 470 -10.35 -5.32 -11.95
C ALA A 470 -10.38 -4.93 -13.45
N GLU A 471 -11.11 -5.68 -14.27
CA GLU A 471 -11.37 -5.34 -15.67
C GLU A 471 -12.21 -4.07 -15.80
N ALA A 472 -13.30 -3.96 -15.02
CA ALA A 472 -14.11 -2.75 -14.95
C ALA A 472 -13.28 -1.53 -14.50
N ALA A 473 -12.42 -1.72 -13.48
CA ALA A 473 -11.50 -0.69 -13.01
C ALA A 473 -10.50 -0.25 -14.11
N ALA A 474 -9.95 -1.18 -14.87
CA ALA A 474 -8.99 -0.86 -15.92
C ALA A 474 -9.64 -0.10 -17.10
N LYS A 475 -10.89 -0.38 -17.43
CA LYS A 475 -11.64 0.32 -18.51
C LYS A 475 -11.78 1.83 -18.29
N THR A 476 -11.61 2.30 -17.06
CA THR A 476 -11.66 3.73 -16.71
C THR A 476 -10.67 4.58 -17.54
N PHE A 477 -9.55 4.02 -17.98
CA PHE A 477 -8.47 4.76 -18.64
C PHE A 477 -8.41 4.52 -20.16
N PHE A 478 -9.19 3.58 -20.68
CA PHE A 478 -9.20 3.15 -22.07
C PHE A 478 -10.62 3.16 -22.65
#